data_3a7b475ab1a304b064980c839b7ffc74
#
_entry.id   3a7b475ab1a304b064980c839b7ffc74
#
_cell.length_a   1.000
_cell.length_b   1.000
_cell.length_c   1.000
_cell.angle_alpha   90.00
_cell.angle_beta   90.00
_cell.angle_gamma   90.00
#
_symmetry.space_group_name_H-M   'P 1'
#
loop_
_entity.id
_entity.type
_entity.pdbx_description
1 polymer ?
#
loop_
_entity_poly.entity_id
_entity_poly.type
_entity_poly.pdbx_seq_one_letter_code
_entity_poly.pdbx_strand_id
1 'polypeptide(L)'
;MRRIVVVGGSLAGHGAARVLRAQGYDGELVVVGGERHRPYDRYPLSKAYLTRSVDRAGLAIDDPPADVVWRLGERAVRLDLAGRQVVLDDRTRIGFDGLVVASGARPRDIDLVEGVQGAFVMRTIEDAETFRSSLESGTRRVVVVGGGLIGAEVAAHAVHQGHHTTMVDPSDLPTARAVGRPVAEHLQRLHEAAGVHLRNRTRMRTLDVRAGSVTGVVLDDGSRLPADVVMMATGTTPNVEWLRGSGLHASGGLACTPTLHARGSDRVVGAGDVVRVPQPLLDGEAPRVEHWASTLAHAELAAANLLAGPERARPLTALPTFGTTIHGARVRAVGFPQAADRSRVVWGSVEAGQALVALARGRQVVAVVSLAAHDHLPSLVGQLSPGTSLDDVIGTDVPLTSGQPSPKRSGPAVAGR
;
A
#
# COMPACT_ATOMS: atom_id res chain seq x y z
N MET A 1 22.16 -1.29 23.31
CA MET A 1 21.26 -2.46 23.15
C MET A 1 22.09 -3.64 22.68
N ARG A 2 21.93 -4.84 23.29
CA ARG A 2 22.66 -6.05 22.85
C ARG A 2 21.94 -6.77 21.71
N ARG A 3 20.60 -6.77 21.75
CA ARG A 3 19.78 -7.40 20.71
C ARG A 3 18.62 -6.51 20.31
N ILE A 4 18.45 -6.32 18.99
CA ILE A 4 17.26 -5.74 18.38
C ILE A 4 16.51 -6.84 17.60
N VAL A 5 15.20 -6.91 17.83
CA VAL A 5 14.31 -7.81 17.08
C VAL A 5 13.43 -6.96 16.15
N VAL A 6 13.30 -7.40 14.91
CA VAL A 6 12.39 -6.81 13.91
C VAL A 6 11.31 -7.86 13.59
N VAL A 7 10.05 -7.56 13.85
CA VAL A 7 8.93 -8.45 13.53
C VAL A 7 8.25 -7.96 12.24
N GLY A 8 8.50 -8.67 11.17
CA GLY A 8 8.06 -8.40 9.80
C GLY A 8 9.24 -8.45 8.82
N GLY A 9 9.30 -9.50 8.00
CA GLY A 9 10.39 -9.76 7.05
C GLY A 9 10.17 -9.19 5.65
N SER A 10 9.38 -8.10 5.49
CA SER A 10 9.13 -7.44 4.21
C SER A 10 9.83 -6.08 4.14
N LEU A 11 9.39 -5.19 3.26
CA LEU A 11 10.01 -3.90 2.95
C LEU A 11 10.35 -3.07 4.19
N ALA A 12 9.40 -2.93 5.15
CA ALA A 12 9.63 -2.16 6.38
C ALA A 12 10.73 -2.78 7.26
N GLY A 13 10.67 -4.09 7.49
CA GLY A 13 11.65 -4.78 8.32
C GLY A 13 13.03 -4.84 7.68
N HIS A 14 13.09 -5.08 6.38
CA HIS A 14 14.33 -5.01 5.61
C HIS A 14 14.96 -3.60 5.67
N GLY A 15 14.17 -2.56 5.40
CA GLY A 15 14.62 -1.18 5.49
C GLY A 15 15.14 -0.82 6.88
N ALA A 16 14.42 -1.22 7.94
CA ALA A 16 14.86 -1.00 9.31
C ALA A 16 16.18 -1.72 9.62
N ALA A 17 16.34 -2.99 9.20
CA ALA A 17 17.58 -3.75 9.40
C ALA A 17 18.77 -3.09 8.71
N ARG A 18 18.60 -2.62 7.48
CA ARG A 18 19.65 -1.88 6.73
C ARG A 18 20.04 -0.59 7.45
N VAL A 19 19.07 0.19 7.90
CA VAL A 19 19.32 1.48 8.57
C VAL A 19 20.01 1.26 9.93
N LEU A 20 19.60 0.27 10.70
CA LEU A 20 20.26 -0.10 11.96
C LEU A 20 21.74 -0.37 11.74
N ARG A 21 22.10 -1.16 10.72
CA ARG A 21 23.49 -1.45 10.39
C ARG A 21 24.24 -0.22 9.84
N ALA A 22 23.61 0.52 8.94
CA ALA A 22 24.20 1.75 8.37
C ALA A 22 24.50 2.81 9.44
N GLN A 23 23.74 2.82 10.54
CA GLN A 23 23.97 3.71 11.68
C GLN A 23 24.91 3.15 12.76
N GLY A 24 25.61 2.04 12.46
CA GLY A 24 26.65 1.49 13.32
C GLY A 24 26.17 0.61 14.45
N TYR A 25 24.90 0.13 14.42
CA TYR A 25 24.47 -0.87 15.39
C TYR A 25 25.20 -2.20 15.14
N ASP A 26 26.01 -2.63 16.10
CA ASP A 26 26.89 -3.80 16.07
C ASP A 26 26.35 -5.00 16.89
N GLY A 27 25.24 -4.82 17.59
CA GLY A 27 24.60 -5.88 18.39
C GLY A 27 23.88 -6.92 17.51
N GLU A 28 23.36 -7.95 18.14
CA GLU A 28 22.59 -9.01 17.47
C GLU A 28 21.29 -8.45 16.86
N LEU A 29 21.08 -8.67 15.56
CA LEU A 29 19.92 -8.24 14.82
C LEU A 29 19.18 -9.45 14.27
N VAL A 30 17.94 -9.65 14.74
CA VAL A 30 17.08 -10.77 14.34
C VAL A 30 15.84 -10.24 13.63
N VAL A 31 15.58 -10.72 12.43
CA VAL A 31 14.35 -10.40 11.67
C VAL A 31 13.47 -11.64 11.60
N VAL A 32 12.22 -11.52 12.04
CA VAL A 32 11.20 -12.59 12.00
C VAL A 32 10.21 -12.27 10.88
N GLY A 33 10.00 -13.20 9.95
CA GLY A 33 9.10 -13.03 8.81
C GLY A 33 8.21 -14.25 8.58
N GLY A 34 6.89 -14.02 8.47
CA GLY A 34 5.92 -15.12 8.26
C GLY A 34 5.96 -15.75 6.86
N GLU A 35 6.57 -15.12 5.88
CA GLU A 35 6.81 -15.67 4.54
C GLU A 35 8.17 -16.38 4.51
N ARG A 36 8.29 -17.39 3.65
CA ARG A 36 9.55 -18.15 3.47
C ARG A 36 10.53 -17.46 2.53
N HIS A 37 10.07 -16.42 1.82
CA HIS A 37 10.89 -15.65 0.89
C HIS A 37 11.71 -14.59 1.59
N ARG A 38 12.88 -14.31 1.04
CA ARG A 38 13.61 -13.08 1.36
C ARG A 38 12.74 -11.87 1.00
N PRO A 39 12.98 -10.69 1.60
CA PRO A 39 12.24 -9.49 1.30
C PRO A 39 12.21 -9.19 -0.21
N TYR A 40 11.06 -8.80 -0.73
CA TYR A 40 10.84 -8.45 -2.12
C TYR A 40 9.87 -7.26 -2.25
N ASP A 41 9.90 -6.58 -3.39
CA ASP A 41 9.01 -5.48 -3.70
C ASP A 41 7.61 -6.00 -4.10
N ARG A 42 6.60 -5.60 -3.32
CA ARG A 42 5.19 -5.97 -3.59
C ARG A 42 4.50 -5.00 -4.54
N TYR A 43 5.08 -3.81 -4.74
CA TYR A 43 4.47 -2.78 -5.58
C TYR A 43 4.17 -3.25 -7.02
N PRO A 44 5.04 -4.05 -7.67
CA PRO A 44 4.77 -4.56 -9.00
C PRO A 44 3.70 -5.66 -9.08
N LEU A 45 3.30 -6.30 -7.97
CA LEU A 45 2.46 -7.50 -8.00
C LEU A 45 1.12 -7.33 -8.73
N SER A 46 0.45 -6.18 -8.54
CA SER A 46 -0.80 -5.83 -9.25
C SER A 46 -0.57 -5.11 -10.59
N LYS A 47 0.68 -4.93 -11.02
CA LYS A 47 1.10 -4.10 -12.16
C LYS A 47 2.01 -4.91 -13.11
N ALA A 48 3.30 -4.52 -13.14
CA ALA A 48 4.31 -5.05 -14.04
C ALA A 48 4.53 -6.58 -13.88
N TYR A 49 4.29 -7.12 -12.70
CA TYR A 49 4.38 -8.56 -12.47
C TYR A 49 3.19 -9.33 -13.08
N LEU A 50 1.97 -8.79 -13.01
CA LEU A 50 0.82 -9.37 -13.70
C LEU A 50 1.00 -9.34 -15.23
N THR A 51 1.53 -8.24 -15.76
CA THR A 51 1.75 -8.07 -17.20
C THR A 51 2.99 -8.79 -17.72
N ARG A 52 3.74 -9.50 -16.85
CA ARG A 52 5.02 -10.14 -17.17
C ARG A 52 6.12 -9.19 -17.67
N SER A 53 5.94 -7.87 -17.48
CA SER A 53 6.98 -6.88 -17.78
C SER A 53 8.12 -6.92 -16.74
N VAL A 54 7.86 -7.53 -15.59
CA VAL A 54 8.83 -7.82 -14.53
C VAL A 54 8.64 -9.29 -14.12
N ASP A 55 9.72 -10.03 -14.05
CA ASP A 55 9.75 -11.41 -13.56
C ASP A 55 10.01 -11.46 -12.04
N ARG A 56 10.17 -12.66 -11.49
CA ARG A 56 10.43 -12.86 -10.06
C ARG A 56 11.76 -12.25 -9.61
N ALA A 57 12.78 -12.27 -10.47
CA ALA A 57 14.08 -11.67 -10.18
C ALA A 57 13.98 -10.14 -10.09
N GLY A 58 13.14 -9.53 -10.93
CA GLY A 58 12.88 -8.09 -10.90
C GLY A 58 12.06 -7.61 -9.71
N LEU A 59 11.55 -8.51 -8.86
CA LEU A 59 10.96 -8.16 -7.55
C LEU A 59 12.01 -8.05 -6.45
N ALA A 60 13.26 -8.47 -6.67
CA ALA A 60 14.30 -8.41 -5.65
C ALA A 60 14.52 -6.95 -5.21
N ILE A 61 14.65 -6.75 -3.90
CA ILE A 61 15.19 -5.52 -3.33
C ILE A 61 16.64 -5.76 -2.95
N ASP A 62 17.37 -4.68 -2.65
CA ASP A 62 18.80 -4.78 -2.29
C ASP A 62 19.03 -5.89 -1.24
N ASP A 63 20.19 -6.55 -1.33
CA ASP A 63 20.54 -7.58 -0.38
C ASP A 63 20.55 -7.06 1.06
N PRO A 64 20.00 -7.84 2.00
CA PRO A 64 20.06 -7.48 3.41
C PRO A 64 21.51 -7.58 3.91
N PRO A 65 21.88 -6.86 4.99
CA PRO A 65 23.19 -7.00 5.62
C PRO A 65 23.46 -8.47 5.96
N ALA A 66 24.69 -8.94 5.68
CA ALA A 66 25.05 -10.36 5.76
C ALA A 66 24.99 -10.94 7.18
N ASP A 67 25.16 -10.09 8.20
CA ASP A 67 25.21 -10.44 9.62
C ASP A 67 23.84 -10.37 10.33
N VAL A 68 22.76 -10.25 9.58
CA VAL A 68 21.38 -10.28 10.12
C VAL A 68 20.88 -11.73 10.17
N VAL A 69 20.36 -12.13 11.32
CA VAL A 69 19.71 -13.44 11.49
C VAL A 69 18.27 -13.36 10.96
N TRP A 70 18.00 -14.04 9.84
CA TRP A 70 16.67 -14.11 9.23
C TRP A 70 15.96 -15.39 9.64
N ARG A 71 14.83 -15.26 10.33
CA ARG A 71 13.89 -16.33 10.70
C ARG A 71 12.66 -16.22 9.80
N LEU A 72 12.75 -16.81 8.62
CA LEU A 72 11.70 -16.77 7.60
C LEU A 72 10.77 -17.98 7.69
N GLY A 73 9.48 -17.80 7.43
CA GLY A 73 8.44 -18.81 7.62
C GLY A 73 7.96 -18.92 9.07
N GLU A 74 8.40 -18.03 9.96
CA GLU A 74 8.06 -18.02 11.37
C GLU A 74 7.23 -16.78 11.71
N ARG A 75 6.21 -16.96 12.58
CA ARG A 75 5.28 -15.90 12.93
C ARG A 75 5.37 -15.54 14.41
N ALA A 76 5.43 -14.24 14.70
CA ALA A 76 5.21 -13.76 16.06
C ALA A 76 3.72 -13.94 16.43
N VAL A 77 3.45 -14.58 17.55
CA VAL A 77 2.08 -14.86 18.04
C VAL A 77 1.76 -14.14 19.35
N ARG A 78 2.79 -13.67 20.08
CA ARG A 78 2.59 -12.92 21.31
C ARG A 78 3.82 -12.03 21.62
N LEU A 79 3.55 -10.84 22.15
CA LEU A 79 4.55 -9.96 22.76
C LEU A 79 4.41 -10.00 24.28
N ASP A 80 5.45 -10.40 24.96
CA ASP A 80 5.66 -10.19 26.39
C ASP A 80 6.53 -8.93 26.57
N LEU A 81 5.88 -7.77 26.70
CA LEU A 81 6.59 -6.49 26.78
C LEU A 81 7.36 -6.36 28.10
N ALA A 82 6.80 -6.84 29.22
CA ALA A 82 7.43 -6.78 30.54
C ALA A 82 8.67 -7.69 30.59
N GLY A 83 8.55 -8.92 30.07
CA GLY A 83 9.67 -9.86 29.96
C GLY A 83 10.60 -9.58 28.79
N ARG A 84 10.28 -8.59 27.92
CA ARG A 84 11.02 -8.22 26.71
C ARG A 84 11.24 -9.43 25.79
N GLN A 85 10.18 -10.15 25.48
CA GLN A 85 10.25 -11.34 24.65
C GLN A 85 9.18 -11.31 23.54
N VAL A 86 9.59 -11.67 22.34
CA VAL A 86 8.68 -12.03 21.24
C VAL A 86 8.52 -13.56 21.26
N VAL A 87 7.29 -14.04 21.28
CA VAL A 87 6.96 -15.47 21.22
C VAL A 87 6.52 -15.81 19.80
N LEU A 88 7.13 -16.85 19.23
CA LEU A 88 6.83 -17.36 17.89
C LEU A 88 5.78 -18.47 17.92
N ASP A 89 5.28 -18.86 16.76
CA ASP A 89 4.28 -19.92 16.56
C ASP A 89 4.79 -21.32 16.97
N ASP A 90 6.09 -21.57 16.84
CA ASP A 90 6.77 -22.77 17.37
C ASP A 90 7.04 -22.71 18.89
N ARG A 91 6.54 -21.69 19.60
CA ARG A 91 6.77 -21.38 21.03
C ARG A 91 8.17 -20.88 21.38
N THR A 92 9.06 -20.71 20.41
CA THR A 92 10.36 -20.07 20.64
C THR A 92 10.16 -18.67 21.20
N ARG A 93 11.02 -18.28 22.14
CA ARG A 93 11.04 -16.96 22.77
C ARG A 93 12.32 -16.24 22.41
N ILE A 94 12.20 -15.04 21.82
CA ILE A 94 13.33 -14.22 21.44
C ILE A 94 13.34 -12.98 22.33
N GLY A 95 14.36 -12.86 23.18
CA GLY A 95 14.54 -11.66 24.03
C GLY A 95 15.01 -10.46 23.19
N PHE A 96 14.66 -9.24 23.59
CA PHE A 96 15.08 -8.02 22.93
C PHE A 96 15.41 -6.89 23.91
N ASP A 97 16.31 -6.00 23.54
CA ASP A 97 16.51 -4.69 24.17
C ASP A 97 15.78 -3.58 23.41
N GLY A 98 15.62 -3.74 22.10
CA GLY A 98 14.84 -2.88 21.20
C GLY A 98 13.99 -3.73 20.25
N LEU A 99 12.78 -3.26 19.90
CA LEU A 99 11.84 -3.94 19.05
C LEU A 99 11.34 -3.03 17.92
N VAL A 100 11.42 -3.50 16.67
CA VAL A 100 10.76 -2.87 15.53
C VAL A 100 9.53 -3.70 15.15
N VAL A 101 8.34 -3.12 15.25
CA VAL A 101 7.08 -3.72 14.81
C VAL A 101 6.86 -3.32 13.35
N ALA A 102 7.08 -4.26 12.44
CA ALA A 102 6.99 -4.11 10.99
C ALA A 102 6.08 -5.18 10.36
N SER A 103 5.11 -5.70 11.13
CA SER A 103 4.26 -6.85 10.77
C SER A 103 3.28 -6.57 9.63
N GLY A 104 3.16 -5.32 9.19
CA GLY A 104 2.36 -4.91 8.02
C GLY A 104 0.86 -5.16 8.17
N ALA A 105 0.23 -5.47 7.04
CA ALA A 105 -1.20 -5.74 6.95
C ALA A 105 -1.47 -6.93 6.01
N ARG A 106 -2.65 -7.54 6.13
CA ARG A 106 -3.16 -8.61 5.26
C ARG A 106 -4.47 -8.20 4.59
N PRO A 107 -4.86 -8.83 3.47
CA PRO A 107 -6.17 -8.63 2.87
C PRO A 107 -7.28 -8.91 3.90
N ARG A 108 -8.34 -8.08 3.88
CA ARG A 108 -9.43 -8.15 4.86
C ARG A 108 -10.20 -9.46 4.78
N ASP A 109 -10.51 -9.88 3.58
CA ASP A 109 -11.41 -11.01 3.31
C ASP A 109 -10.65 -12.28 2.86
N ILE A 110 -9.42 -12.47 3.38
CA ILE A 110 -8.61 -13.64 3.03
C ILE A 110 -9.32 -14.95 3.38
N ASP A 111 -10.02 -14.97 4.50
CA ASP A 111 -10.75 -16.16 4.98
C ASP A 111 -11.90 -16.57 4.03
N LEU A 112 -12.46 -15.63 3.25
CA LEU A 112 -13.51 -15.91 2.27
C LEU A 112 -13.02 -16.63 1.01
N VAL A 113 -11.74 -16.50 0.70
CA VAL A 113 -11.14 -17.09 -0.51
C VAL A 113 -10.31 -18.34 -0.19
N GLU A 114 -9.99 -18.56 1.09
CA GLU A 114 -9.17 -19.71 1.49
C GLU A 114 -9.85 -21.04 1.14
N GLY A 115 -9.16 -21.87 0.37
CA GLY A 115 -9.70 -23.15 -0.11
C GLY A 115 -10.75 -23.07 -1.21
N VAL A 116 -11.06 -21.87 -1.73
CA VAL A 116 -12.01 -21.66 -2.84
C VAL A 116 -11.26 -21.47 -4.15
N GLN A 117 -11.37 -22.44 -5.05
CA GLN A 117 -10.77 -22.37 -6.37
C GLN A 117 -11.41 -21.22 -7.20
N GLY A 118 -10.59 -20.39 -7.82
CA GLY A 118 -11.04 -19.25 -8.63
C GLY A 118 -11.34 -17.98 -7.83
N ALA A 119 -11.18 -17.99 -6.49
CA ALA A 119 -11.28 -16.81 -5.64
C ALA A 119 -9.91 -16.42 -5.11
N PHE A 120 -9.57 -15.13 -5.17
CA PHE A 120 -8.21 -14.61 -4.93
C PHE A 120 -8.21 -13.34 -4.10
N VAL A 121 -7.10 -13.12 -3.41
CA VAL A 121 -6.63 -11.83 -2.91
C VAL A 121 -5.31 -11.46 -3.61
N MET A 122 -4.78 -10.25 -3.37
CA MET A 122 -3.50 -9.81 -3.93
C MET A 122 -2.61 -9.23 -2.81
N ARG A 123 -1.65 -10.01 -2.34
CA ARG A 123 -0.69 -9.56 -1.32
C ARG A 123 0.70 -10.18 -1.46
N THR A 124 0.79 -11.46 -1.81
CA THR A 124 2.04 -12.22 -1.92
C THR A 124 2.40 -12.52 -3.37
N ILE A 125 3.62 -13.02 -3.61
CA ILE A 125 4.02 -13.51 -4.95
C ILE A 125 3.11 -14.65 -5.37
N GLU A 126 2.81 -15.58 -4.44
CA GLU A 126 1.95 -16.74 -4.70
C GLU A 126 0.55 -16.31 -5.11
N ASP A 127 -0.02 -15.29 -4.45
CA ASP A 127 -1.32 -14.73 -4.84
C ASP A 127 -1.29 -14.22 -6.28
N ALA A 128 -0.26 -13.46 -6.64
CA ALA A 128 -0.11 -12.90 -7.98
C ALA A 128 0.11 -13.98 -9.05
N GLU A 129 0.92 -15.00 -8.77
CA GLU A 129 1.19 -16.12 -9.66
C GLU A 129 -0.06 -16.97 -9.90
N THR A 130 -0.78 -17.33 -8.81
CA THR A 130 -1.99 -18.13 -8.90
C THR A 130 -3.11 -17.39 -9.61
N PHE A 131 -3.31 -16.10 -9.29
CA PHE A 131 -4.27 -15.26 -10.00
C PHE A 131 -3.94 -15.14 -11.48
N ARG A 132 -2.70 -14.84 -11.84
CA ARG A 132 -2.24 -14.75 -13.24
C ARG A 132 -2.50 -16.05 -13.98
N SER A 133 -2.13 -17.19 -13.40
CA SER A 133 -2.35 -18.51 -14.00
C SER A 133 -3.83 -18.81 -14.24
N SER A 134 -4.72 -18.32 -13.38
CA SER A 134 -6.17 -18.49 -13.52
C SER A 134 -6.74 -17.76 -14.76
N LEU A 135 -6.06 -16.72 -15.23
CA LEU A 135 -6.45 -15.95 -16.42
C LEU A 135 -5.94 -16.54 -17.73
N GLU A 136 -4.98 -17.49 -17.71
CA GLU A 136 -4.37 -18.04 -18.95
C GLU A 136 -5.24 -19.06 -19.66
N SER A 137 -6.30 -19.59 -19.04
CA SER A 137 -7.11 -20.70 -19.58
C SER A 137 -8.29 -20.21 -20.45
N GLY A 138 -8.05 -19.27 -21.37
CA GLY A 138 -9.08 -18.71 -22.27
C GLY A 138 -9.84 -17.54 -21.65
N THR A 139 -10.86 -17.04 -22.36
CA THR A 139 -11.67 -15.90 -21.89
C THR A 139 -12.44 -16.26 -20.62
N ARG A 140 -12.31 -15.44 -19.59
CA ARG A 140 -12.94 -15.61 -18.27
C ARG A 140 -13.93 -14.49 -17.98
N ARG A 141 -14.91 -14.79 -17.12
CA ARG A 141 -15.73 -13.79 -16.43
C ARG A 141 -15.02 -13.46 -15.12
N VAL A 142 -14.43 -12.27 -15.07
CA VAL A 142 -13.67 -11.79 -13.89
C VAL A 142 -14.53 -10.81 -13.12
N VAL A 143 -14.76 -11.07 -11.84
CA VAL A 143 -15.39 -10.12 -10.93
C VAL A 143 -14.35 -9.59 -9.95
N VAL A 144 -14.16 -8.27 -9.94
CA VAL A 144 -13.29 -7.57 -8.98
C VAL A 144 -14.17 -6.93 -7.93
N VAL A 145 -14.02 -7.33 -6.68
CA VAL A 145 -14.76 -6.80 -5.53
C VAL A 145 -13.91 -5.78 -4.81
N GLY A 146 -14.31 -4.50 -4.89
CA GLY A 146 -13.58 -3.34 -4.38
C GLY A 146 -12.88 -2.55 -5.48
N GLY A 147 -13.28 -1.29 -5.65
CA GLY A 147 -12.78 -0.35 -6.65
C GLY A 147 -11.68 0.60 -6.10
N GLY A 148 -10.89 0.14 -5.11
CA GLY A 148 -9.66 0.82 -4.71
C GLY A 148 -8.56 0.70 -5.77
N LEU A 149 -7.35 1.21 -5.49
CA LEU A 149 -6.24 1.22 -6.47
C LEU A 149 -5.91 -0.19 -7.00
N ILE A 150 -5.78 -1.18 -6.11
CA ILE A 150 -5.48 -2.57 -6.51
C ILE A 150 -6.60 -3.15 -7.38
N GLY A 151 -7.86 -2.95 -6.98
CA GLY A 151 -9.01 -3.44 -7.76
C GLY A 151 -9.08 -2.80 -9.14
N ALA A 152 -8.87 -1.49 -9.23
CA ALA A 152 -8.85 -0.77 -10.50
C ALA A 152 -7.70 -1.24 -11.42
N GLU A 153 -6.50 -1.49 -10.87
CA GLU A 153 -5.35 -2.03 -11.62
C GLU A 153 -5.64 -3.44 -12.14
N VAL A 154 -6.20 -4.31 -11.29
CA VAL A 154 -6.57 -5.69 -11.67
C VAL A 154 -7.68 -5.69 -12.72
N ALA A 155 -8.71 -4.85 -12.57
CA ALA A 155 -9.79 -4.74 -13.56
C ALA A 155 -9.27 -4.26 -14.93
N ALA A 156 -8.39 -3.25 -14.92
CA ALA A 156 -7.73 -2.77 -16.13
C ALA A 156 -6.88 -3.87 -16.79
N HIS A 157 -6.13 -4.64 -16.00
CA HIS A 157 -5.33 -5.75 -16.51
C HIS A 157 -6.23 -6.83 -17.12
N ALA A 158 -7.27 -7.28 -16.41
CA ALA A 158 -8.15 -8.35 -16.85
C ALA A 158 -8.87 -8.00 -18.18
N VAL A 159 -9.42 -6.79 -18.31
CA VAL A 159 -10.10 -6.37 -19.54
C VAL A 159 -9.13 -6.24 -20.72
N HIS A 160 -7.90 -5.78 -20.51
CA HIS A 160 -6.88 -5.72 -21.54
C HIS A 160 -6.39 -7.10 -22.00
N GLN A 161 -6.53 -8.13 -21.16
CA GLN A 161 -6.27 -9.53 -21.54
C GLN A 161 -7.47 -10.18 -22.26
N GLY A 162 -8.54 -9.43 -22.54
CA GLY A 162 -9.73 -9.92 -23.26
C GLY A 162 -10.74 -10.64 -22.38
N HIS A 163 -10.71 -10.47 -21.07
CA HIS A 163 -11.67 -11.06 -20.14
C HIS A 163 -12.91 -10.18 -19.97
N HIS A 164 -14.08 -10.81 -19.78
CA HIS A 164 -15.29 -10.10 -19.39
C HIS A 164 -15.19 -9.65 -17.94
N THR A 165 -14.91 -8.37 -17.72
CA THR A 165 -14.57 -7.85 -16.38
C THR A 165 -15.69 -7.01 -15.81
N THR A 166 -16.12 -7.34 -14.59
CA THR A 166 -17.07 -6.55 -13.79
C THR A 166 -16.38 -6.10 -12.49
N MET A 167 -16.46 -4.82 -12.16
CA MET A 167 -16.00 -4.28 -10.89
C MET A 167 -17.21 -3.90 -10.03
N VAL A 168 -17.24 -4.40 -8.78
CA VAL A 168 -18.30 -4.16 -7.79
C VAL A 168 -17.72 -3.31 -6.67
N ASP A 169 -18.34 -2.16 -6.39
CA ASP A 169 -17.89 -1.27 -5.33
C ASP A 169 -19.07 -0.59 -4.59
N PRO A 170 -19.03 -0.48 -3.24
CA PRO A 170 -20.10 0.16 -2.47
C PRO A 170 -20.17 1.68 -2.63
N SER A 171 -19.11 2.32 -3.14
CA SER A 171 -19.12 3.76 -3.40
C SER A 171 -19.86 4.11 -4.68
N ASP A 172 -20.25 5.37 -4.81
CA ASP A 172 -20.79 5.93 -6.06
C ASP A 172 -19.72 6.09 -7.13
N LEU A 173 -18.46 6.26 -6.70
CA LEU A 173 -17.33 6.51 -7.57
C LEU A 173 -16.09 5.77 -7.04
N PRO A 174 -15.76 4.61 -7.63
CA PRO A 174 -14.54 3.89 -7.31
C PRO A 174 -13.30 4.78 -7.41
N THR A 175 -12.26 4.48 -6.62
CA THR A 175 -11.00 5.24 -6.50
C THR A 175 -11.10 6.66 -5.93
N ALA A 176 -12.29 7.28 -5.80
CA ALA A 176 -12.43 8.68 -5.38
C ALA A 176 -11.75 8.99 -4.03
N ARG A 177 -11.79 8.04 -3.09
CA ARG A 177 -11.10 8.19 -1.81
C ARG A 177 -9.57 8.22 -1.93
N ALA A 178 -9.01 7.66 -2.99
CA ALA A 178 -7.56 7.63 -3.21
C ALA A 178 -7.06 8.81 -4.04
N VAL A 179 -7.85 9.26 -5.03
CA VAL A 179 -7.36 10.24 -6.03
C VAL A 179 -8.22 11.51 -6.15
N GLY A 180 -9.27 11.64 -5.32
CA GLY A 180 -10.24 12.73 -5.43
C GLY A 180 -11.23 12.53 -6.58
N ARG A 181 -12.40 13.17 -6.46
CA ARG A 181 -13.53 13.01 -7.40
C ARG A 181 -13.16 13.31 -8.86
N PRO A 182 -12.50 14.45 -9.21
CA PRO A 182 -12.23 14.75 -10.61
C PRO A 182 -11.40 13.69 -11.33
N VAL A 183 -10.32 13.22 -10.67
CA VAL A 183 -9.45 12.17 -11.25
C VAL A 183 -10.16 10.83 -11.29
N ALA A 184 -10.95 10.50 -10.27
CA ALA A 184 -11.72 9.24 -10.23
C ALA A 184 -12.78 9.16 -11.33
N GLU A 185 -13.47 10.27 -11.64
CA GLU A 185 -14.41 10.36 -12.78
C GLU A 185 -13.72 10.11 -14.12
N HIS A 186 -12.49 10.62 -14.29
CA HIS A 186 -11.68 10.32 -15.47
C HIS A 186 -11.32 8.85 -15.54
N LEU A 187 -10.85 8.24 -14.43
CA LEU A 187 -10.51 6.81 -14.38
C LEU A 187 -11.74 5.92 -14.62
N GLN A 188 -12.91 6.32 -14.12
CA GLN A 188 -14.16 5.60 -14.39
C GLN A 188 -14.48 5.59 -15.88
N ARG A 189 -14.41 6.75 -16.57
CA ARG A 189 -14.61 6.81 -18.03
C ARG A 189 -13.64 5.92 -18.79
N LEU A 190 -12.37 5.84 -18.35
CA LEU A 190 -11.39 4.95 -18.96
C LEU A 190 -11.74 3.47 -18.75
N HIS A 191 -12.23 3.08 -17.57
CA HIS A 191 -12.72 1.72 -17.32
C HIS A 191 -13.91 1.36 -18.22
N GLU A 192 -14.90 2.24 -18.31
CA GLU A 192 -16.10 2.06 -19.15
C GLU A 192 -15.72 1.96 -20.63
N ALA A 193 -14.86 2.85 -21.11
CA ALA A 193 -14.37 2.84 -22.50
C ALA A 193 -13.56 1.57 -22.84
N ALA A 194 -12.86 1.00 -21.86
CA ALA A 194 -12.14 -0.26 -22.02
C ALA A 194 -13.04 -1.51 -21.92
N GLY A 195 -14.33 -1.36 -21.58
CA GLY A 195 -15.28 -2.45 -21.47
C GLY A 195 -15.39 -3.08 -20.06
N VAL A 196 -14.93 -2.40 -19.02
CA VAL A 196 -15.18 -2.82 -17.63
C VAL A 196 -16.62 -2.47 -17.25
N HIS A 197 -17.40 -3.45 -16.85
CA HIS A 197 -18.75 -3.24 -16.32
C HIS A 197 -18.68 -2.79 -14.86
N LEU A 198 -19.17 -1.59 -14.56
CA LEU A 198 -19.14 -1.04 -13.19
C LEU A 198 -20.47 -1.27 -12.48
N ARG A 199 -20.42 -1.84 -11.28
CA ARG A 199 -21.53 -2.02 -10.36
C ARG A 199 -21.25 -1.20 -9.11
N ASN A 200 -21.41 0.12 -9.24
CA ASN A 200 -21.24 1.09 -8.16
C ASN A 200 -22.44 1.03 -7.19
N ARG A 201 -22.28 1.54 -5.96
CA ARG A 201 -23.27 1.52 -4.87
C ARG A 201 -23.80 0.12 -4.57
N THR A 202 -22.96 -0.89 -4.77
CA THR A 202 -23.33 -2.29 -4.67
C THR A 202 -22.29 -3.04 -3.85
N ARG A 203 -22.71 -3.86 -2.90
CA ARG A 203 -21.84 -4.68 -2.07
C ARG A 203 -21.94 -6.14 -2.47
N MET A 204 -20.84 -6.83 -2.49
CA MET A 204 -20.84 -8.28 -2.47
C MET A 204 -21.33 -8.75 -1.08
N ARG A 205 -22.30 -9.65 -1.05
CA ARG A 205 -22.78 -10.31 0.15
C ARG A 205 -21.98 -11.59 0.45
N THR A 206 -21.78 -12.43 -0.58
CA THR A 206 -21.06 -13.69 -0.44
C THR A 206 -20.56 -14.19 -1.81
N LEU A 207 -19.63 -15.15 -1.79
CA LEU A 207 -19.27 -15.93 -2.96
C LEU A 207 -20.36 -16.99 -3.24
N ASP A 208 -20.64 -17.25 -4.52
CA ASP A 208 -21.41 -18.42 -4.96
C ASP A 208 -20.39 -19.53 -5.28
N VAL A 209 -20.36 -20.58 -4.46
CA VAL A 209 -19.36 -21.66 -4.55
C VAL A 209 -20.07 -22.98 -4.77
N ARG A 210 -19.60 -23.77 -5.76
CA ARG A 210 -20.06 -25.13 -6.03
C ARG A 210 -18.89 -26.08 -6.18
N ALA A 211 -18.96 -27.17 -5.49
CA ALA A 211 -17.89 -28.20 -5.50
C ALA A 211 -16.48 -27.62 -5.24
N GLY A 212 -16.36 -26.64 -4.34
CA GLY A 212 -15.09 -26.00 -3.99
C GLY A 212 -14.58 -24.93 -4.96
N SER A 213 -15.32 -24.65 -6.04
CA SER A 213 -14.96 -23.63 -7.04
C SER A 213 -15.95 -22.48 -7.05
N VAL A 214 -15.47 -21.24 -7.24
CA VAL A 214 -16.34 -20.08 -7.44
C VAL A 214 -17.13 -20.20 -8.73
N THR A 215 -18.41 -19.88 -8.69
CA THR A 215 -19.30 -19.82 -9.87
C THR A 215 -19.91 -18.44 -10.06
N GLY A 216 -19.70 -17.55 -9.06
CA GLY A 216 -20.20 -16.17 -9.09
C GLY A 216 -20.10 -15.48 -7.74
N VAL A 217 -20.69 -14.30 -7.70
CA VAL A 217 -20.90 -13.53 -6.45
C VAL A 217 -22.37 -13.18 -6.30
N VAL A 218 -22.86 -13.16 -5.07
CA VAL A 218 -24.20 -12.69 -4.70
C VAL A 218 -24.07 -11.27 -4.17
N LEU A 219 -24.86 -10.36 -4.71
CA LEU A 219 -24.86 -8.95 -4.31
C LEU A 219 -25.88 -8.67 -3.21
N ASP A 220 -25.83 -7.50 -2.62
CA ASP A 220 -26.71 -7.07 -1.52
C ASP A 220 -28.16 -6.85 -1.97
N ASP A 221 -28.38 -6.55 -3.26
CA ASP A 221 -29.72 -6.49 -3.89
C ASP A 221 -30.30 -7.89 -4.22
N GLY A 222 -29.58 -8.97 -3.89
CA GLY A 222 -29.96 -10.35 -4.17
C GLY A 222 -29.61 -10.83 -5.59
N SER A 223 -29.13 -9.96 -6.48
CA SER A 223 -28.69 -10.35 -7.82
C SER A 223 -27.41 -11.20 -7.77
N ARG A 224 -27.21 -12.01 -8.81
CA ARG A 224 -26.03 -12.87 -8.95
C ARG A 224 -25.25 -12.46 -10.19
N LEU A 225 -23.94 -12.32 -10.04
CA LEU A 225 -22.99 -12.14 -11.14
C LEU A 225 -22.24 -13.44 -11.33
N PRO A 226 -22.41 -14.13 -12.47
CA PRO A 226 -21.59 -15.29 -12.79
C PRO A 226 -20.11 -14.91 -12.90
N ALA A 227 -19.23 -15.70 -12.30
CA ALA A 227 -17.80 -15.47 -12.35
C ALA A 227 -17.03 -16.80 -12.39
N ASP A 228 -15.98 -16.84 -13.19
CA ASP A 228 -15.01 -17.91 -13.22
C ASP A 228 -13.80 -17.57 -12.35
N VAL A 229 -13.58 -16.26 -12.13
CA VAL A 229 -12.49 -15.69 -11.33
C VAL A 229 -13.04 -14.52 -10.50
N VAL A 230 -12.77 -14.50 -9.20
CA VAL A 230 -13.12 -13.40 -8.30
C VAL A 230 -11.87 -12.88 -7.61
N MET A 231 -11.60 -11.59 -7.73
CA MET A 231 -10.54 -10.89 -7.00
C MET A 231 -11.12 -10.04 -5.87
N MET A 232 -10.75 -10.34 -4.64
CA MET A 232 -11.13 -9.56 -3.46
C MET A 232 -10.11 -8.44 -3.21
N ALA A 233 -10.51 -7.20 -3.46
CA ALA A 233 -9.71 -5.98 -3.28
C ALA A 233 -10.36 -4.99 -2.29
N THR A 234 -10.94 -5.50 -1.21
CA THR A 234 -11.81 -4.80 -0.24
C THR A 234 -11.05 -4.05 0.86
N GLY A 235 -9.72 -3.97 0.75
CA GLY A 235 -8.84 -3.33 1.71
C GLY A 235 -8.12 -4.33 2.62
N THR A 236 -7.48 -3.80 3.66
CA THR A 236 -6.57 -4.57 4.51
C THR A 236 -6.93 -4.48 6.00
N THR A 237 -6.39 -5.42 6.76
CA THR A 237 -6.40 -5.45 8.24
C THR A 237 -4.96 -5.48 8.74
N PRO A 238 -4.56 -4.60 9.68
CA PRO A 238 -3.20 -4.60 10.22
C PRO A 238 -2.94 -5.86 11.05
N ASN A 239 -1.72 -6.41 10.95
CA ASN A 239 -1.32 -7.60 11.67
C ASN A 239 -0.85 -7.24 13.08
N VAL A 240 -1.79 -7.07 14.00
CA VAL A 240 -1.57 -6.61 15.37
C VAL A 240 -2.03 -7.62 16.44
N GLU A 241 -2.56 -8.76 16.07
CA GLU A 241 -3.12 -9.75 16.99
C GLU A 241 -2.10 -10.20 18.03
N TRP A 242 -0.85 -10.38 17.61
CA TRP A 242 0.26 -10.78 18.48
C TRP A 242 0.65 -9.72 19.53
N LEU A 243 0.18 -8.47 19.36
CA LEU A 243 0.37 -7.37 20.32
C LEU A 243 -0.74 -7.31 21.37
N ARG A 244 -1.79 -8.13 21.24
CA ARG A 244 -2.92 -8.10 22.17
C ARG A 244 -2.47 -8.49 23.59
N GLY A 245 -2.87 -7.69 24.57
CA GLY A 245 -2.51 -7.90 25.98
C GLY A 245 -1.08 -7.51 26.35
N SER A 246 -0.28 -6.96 25.43
CA SER A 246 1.09 -6.51 25.72
C SER A 246 1.18 -5.17 26.48
N GLY A 247 0.09 -4.40 26.52
CA GLY A 247 0.09 -3.01 27.03
C GLY A 247 0.32 -1.96 25.93
N LEU A 248 0.64 -2.35 24.69
CA LEU A 248 0.72 -1.43 23.57
C LEU A 248 -0.67 -1.10 23.02
N HIS A 249 -0.84 0.13 22.53
CA HIS A 249 -2.08 0.57 21.89
C HIS A 249 -2.09 0.10 20.43
N ALA A 250 -2.77 -1.01 20.13
CA ALA A 250 -2.73 -1.65 18.82
C ALA A 250 -4.10 -1.83 18.13
N SER A 251 -5.16 -1.16 18.60
CA SER A 251 -6.49 -1.22 17.96
C SER A 251 -6.46 -0.53 16.58
N GLY A 252 -6.77 -1.31 15.52
CA GLY A 252 -6.77 -0.80 14.14
C GLY A 252 -5.39 -0.40 13.60
N GLY A 253 -4.31 -0.89 14.21
CA GLY A 253 -2.91 -0.59 13.92
C GLY A 253 -2.16 -0.15 15.18
N LEU A 254 -0.84 -0.29 15.16
CA LEU A 254 0.02 0.15 16.25
C LEU A 254 0.02 1.68 16.36
N ALA A 255 -0.52 2.21 17.46
CA ALA A 255 -0.51 3.65 17.71
C ALA A 255 0.91 4.10 18.10
N CYS A 256 1.48 4.99 17.32
CA CYS A 256 2.80 5.56 17.54
C CYS A 256 2.74 7.05 17.90
N THR A 257 3.81 7.54 18.50
CA THR A 257 4.10 8.97 18.60
C THR A 257 4.54 9.52 17.25
N PRO A 258 4.64 10.84 17.05
CA PRO A 258 5.24 11.40 15.84
C PRO A 258 6.65 10.90 15.54
N THR A 259 7.38 10.41 16.54
CA THR A 259 8.73 9.83 16.42
C THR A 259 8.74 8.33 16.13
N LEU A 260 7.60 7.74 15.83
CA LEU A 260 7.38 6.31 15.56
C LEU A 260 7.60 5.37 16.76
N HIS A 261 7.82 5.88 17.97
CA HIS A 261 7.76 5.04 19.16
C HIS A 261 6.33 4.58 19.42
N ALA A 262 6.17 3.31 19.76
CA ALA A 262 4.87 2.76 20.12
C ALA A 262 4.35 3.40 21.42
N ARG A 263 3.08 3.82 21.44
CA ARG A 263 2.48 4.32 22.69
C ARG A 263 2.44 3.19 23.71
N GLY A 264 3.10 3.44 24.84
CA GLY A 264 3.28 2.46 25.93
C GLY A 264 4.69 1.89 26.06
N SER A 265 5.65 2.27 25.18
CA SER A 265 7.04 1.81 25.31
C SER A 265 8.05 2.68 24.58
N ASP A 266 9.14 3.03 25.23
CA ASP A 266 10.28 3.75 24.64
C ASP A 266 11.27 2.81 23.93
N ARG A 267 11.07 1.50 24.03
CA ARG A 267 11.93 0.47 23.43
C ARG A 267 11.33 -0.18 22.20
N VAL A 268 10.12 0.22 21.83
CA VAL A 268 9.38 -0.32 20.70
C VAL A 268 9.08 0.80 19.72
N VAL A 269 9.46 0.60 18.47
CA VAL A 269 9.11 1.49 17.36
C VAL A 269 8.28 0.73 16.32
N GLY A 270 7.50 1.47 15.51
CA GLY A 270 6.68 0.89 14.46
C GLY A 270 7.10 1.39 13.08
N ALA A 271 6.96 0.55 12.04
CA ALA A 271 7.22 0.91 10.65
C ALA A 271 6.26 0.21 9.66
N GLY A 272 5.93 0.89 8.58
CA GLY A 272 5.10 0.39 7.48
C GLY A 272 3.60 0.36 7.77
N ASP A 273 2.87 -0.52 7.07
CA ASP A 273 1.39 -0.56 7.02
C ASP A 273 0.72 -0.82 8.37
N VAL A 274 1.47 -1.26 9.37
CA VAL A 274 0.93 -1.57 10.71
C VAL A 274 0.75 -0.32 11.59
N VAL A 275 1.42 0.79 11.27
CA VAL A 275 1.47 1.96 12.17
C VAL A 275 0.35 2.98 11.93
N ARG A 276 -0.03 3.65 13.02
CA ARG A 276 -0.87 4.84 13.04
C ARG A 276 -0.09 5.97 13.68
N VAL A 277 0.12 7.05 12.93
CA VAL A 277 0.95 8.19 13.37
C VAL A 277 0.13 9.47 13.29
N PRO A 278 0.11 10.32 14.34
CA PRO A 278 -0.54 11.63 14.30
C PRO A 278 0.00 12.48 13.14
N GLN A 279 -0.90 13.10 12.39
CA GLN A 279 -0.57 13.90 11.21
C GLN A 279 -0.96 15.37 11.43
N PRO A 280 -0.01 16.33 11.32
CA PRO A 280 -0.31 17.75 11.49
C PRO A 280 -1.36 18.28 10.48
N LEU A 281 -1.35 17.79 9.23
CA LEU A 281 -2.34 18.15 8.20
C LEU A 281 -3.76 17.66 8.50
N LEU A 282 -3.93 16.77 9.48
CA LEU A 282 -5.20 16.19 9.89
C LEU A 282 -5.54 16.49 11.36
N ASP A 283 -5.10 17.64 11.88
CA ASP A 283 -5.35 18.09 13.25
C ASP A 283 -4.95 17.03 14.30
N GLY A 284 -3.90 16.28 14.02
CA GLY A 284 -3.39 15.24 14.92
C GLY A 284 -4.10 13.90 14.82
N GLU A 285 -5.07 13.73 13.93
CA GLU A 285 -5.62 12.40 13.61
C GLU A 285 -4.50 11.45 13.14
N ALA A 286 -4.58 10.19 13.53
CA ALA A 286 -3.57 9.19 13.24
C ALA A 286 -4.11 8.12 12.27
N PRO A 287 -4.18 8.40 10.96
CA PRO A 287 -4.57 7.40 9.99
C PRO A 287 -3.50 6.33 9.83
N ARG A 288 -3.90 5.17 9.34
CA ARG A 288 -2.98 4.16 8.82
C ARG A 288 -2.74 4.44 7.33
N VAL A 289 -1.46 4.43 6.92
CA VAL A 289 -1.04 4.70 5.55
C VAL A 289 -0.31 3.46 5.00
N GLU A 290 -0.81 2.92 3.90
CA GLU A 290 -0.34 1.67 3.28
C GLU A 290 0.38 1.95 1.94
N HIS A 291 1.37 2.85 1.97
CA HIS A 291 2.09 3.25 0.77
C HIS A 291 3.57 2.86 0.84
N TRP A 292 4.10 2.42 -0.28
CA TRP A 292 5.49 1.98 -0.42
C TRP A 292 6.50 3.04 0.08
N ALA A 293 6.35 4.30 -0.37
CA ALA A 293 7.23 5.39 0.04
C ALA A 293 7.14 5.68 1.55
N SER A 294 5.92 5.63 2.13
CA SER A 294 5.72 5.79 3.57
C SER A 294 6.38 4.66 4.35
N THR A 295 6.34 3.43 3.84
CA THR A 295 6.98 2.27 4.46
C THR A 295 8.49 2.47 4.58
N LEU A 296 9.15 3.00 3.56
CA LEU A 296 10.59 3.30 3.59
C LEU A 296 10.92 4.43 4.58
N ALA A 297 10.17 5.53 4.53
CA ALA A 297 10.35 6.67 5.45
C ALA A 297 10.13 6.25 6.91
N HIS A 298 9.12 5.40 7.17
CA HIS A 298 8.89 4.85 8.50
C HIS A 298 10.04 3.94 8.95
N ALA A 299 10.53 3.06 8.10
CA ALA A 299 11.63 2.14 8.42
C ALA A 299 12.91 2.89 8.78
N GLU A 300 13.25 3.91 7.97
CA GLU A 300 14.42 4.75 8.20
C GLU A 300 14.33 5.51 9.54
N LEU A 301 13.22 6.22 9.73
CA LEU A 301 13.04 7.04 10.91
C LEU A 301 12.91 6.20 12.20
N ALA A 302 12.12 5.11 12.15
CA ALA A 302 11.91 4.24 13.32
C ALA A 302 13.22 3.59 13.77
N ALA A 303 14.03 3.08 12.86
CA ALA A 303 15.33 2.50 13.16
C ALA A 303 16.29 3.53 13.78
N ALA A 304 16.38 4.72 13.18
CA ALA A 304 17.20 5.82 13.70
C ALA A 304 16.76 6.26 15.10
N ASN A 305 15.45 6.42 15.30
CA ASN A 305 14.90 6.86 16.58
C ASN A 305 15.02 5.81 17.67
N LEU A 306 14.95 4.52 17.34
CA LEU A 306 15.20 3.44 18.30
C LEU A 306 16.62 3.50 18.86
N LEU A 307 17.62 3.79 18.00
CA LEU A 307 19.01 3.94 18.42
C LEU A 307 19.25 5.24 19.19
N ALA A 308 18.64 6.33 18.74
CA ALA A 308 18.78 7.65 19.39
C ALA A 308 18.16 7.69 20.78
N GLY A 309 17.11 6.89 21.00
CA GLY A 309 16.26 6.98 22.20
C GLY A 309 15.27 8.15 22.16
N PRO A 310 14.24 8.14 23.03
CA PRO A 310 13.10 9.06 22.95
C PRO A 310 13.50 10.55 23.05
N GLU A 311 14.52 10.88 23.82
CA GLU A 311 14.95 12.28 24.05
C GLU A 311 15.56 12.92 22.78
N ARG A 312 16.19 12.14 21.91
CA ARG A 312 16.85 12.61 20.67
C ARG A 312 16.08 12.19 19.41
N ALA A 313 14.91 11.60 19.59
CA ALA A 313 14.08 11.14 18.48
C ALA A 313 13.51 12.31 17.67
N ARG A 314 13.51 12.18 16.36
CA ARG A 314 12.99 13.18 15.41
C ARG A 314 11.57 12.79 14.98
N PRO A 315 10.68 13.78 14.75
CA PRO A 315 9.34 13.49 14.26
C PRO A 315 9.33 13.10 12.77
N LEU A 316 8.32 12.36 12.36
CA LEU A 316 8.02 12.07 10.96
C LEU A 316 7.52 13.33 10.25
N THR A 317 8.25 13.78 9.23
CA THR A 317 7.87 14.93 8.40
C THR A 317 7.50 14.54 6.97
N ALA A 318 7.84 13.31 6.55
CA ALA A 318 7.55 12.82 5.22
C ALA A 318 6.03 12.67 5.00
N LEU A 319 5.51 13.30 3.95
CA LEU A 319 4.13 13.13 3.53
C LEU A 319 3.95 11.80 2.79
N PRO A 320 2.83 11.11 3.00
CA PRO A 320 2.50 9.92 2.22
C PRO A 320 2.49 10.22 0.72
N THR A 321 3.08 9.33 -0.05
CA THR A 321 3.12 9.43 -1.51
C THR A 321 2.83 8.07 -2.12
N PHE A 322 1.97 8.05 -3.14
CA PHE A 322 1.77 6.86 -3.95
C PHE A 322 1.64 7.20 -5.44
N GLY A 323 1.78 6.19 -6.28
CA GLY A 323 1.52 6.27 -7.71
C GLY A 323 0.77 5.04 -8.20
N THR A 324 -0.02 5.21 -9.26
CA THR A 324 -0.69 4.12 -9.97
C THR A 324 -0.76 4.42 -11.45
N THR A 325 -0.97 3.39 -12.26
CA THR A 325 -1.26 3.51 -13.69
C THR A 325 -2.46 2.63 -14.02
N ILE A 326 -3.53 3.24 -14.50
CA ILE A 326 -4.80 2.58 -14.82
C ILE A 326 -5.15 2.97 -16.27
N HIS A 327 -5.28 2.00 -17.17
CA HIS A 327 -5.51 2.23 -18.61
C HIS A 327 -4.53 3.24 -19.23
N GLY A 328 -3.26 3.23 -18.80
CA GLY A 328 -2.25 4.18 -19.27
C GLY A 328 -2.27 5.55 -18.55
N ALA A 329 -3.34 5.90 -17.86
CA ALA A 329 -3.39 7.13 -17.04
C ALA A 329 -2.48 7.00 -15.81
N ARG A 330 -1.41 7.81 -15.79
CA ARG A 330 -0.45 7.85 -14.67
C ARG A 330 -0.96 8.84 -13.62
N VAL A 331 -1.21 8.35 -12.42
CA VAL A 331 -1.64 9.15 -11.27
C VAL A 331 -0.59 9.09 -10.18
N ARG A 332 -0.29 10.24 -9.57
CA ARG A 332 0.52 10.33 -8.35
C ARG A 332 -0.19 11.22 -7.34
N ALA A 333 -0.20 10.83 -6.09
CA ALA A 333 -0.78 11.62 -5.01
C ALA A 333 0.23 11.80 -3.87
N VAL A 334 0.17 12.94 -3.20
CA VAL A 334 0.93 13.28 -2.00
C VAL A 334 -0.04 13.82 -0.95
N GLY A 335 0.11 13.37 0.29
CA GLY A 335 -0.77 13.73 1.40
C GLY A 335 -1.86 12.70 1.66
N PHE A 336 -3.03 13.16 2.06
CA PHE A 336 -4.14 12.34 2.58
C PHE A 336 -5.44 12.51 1.77
N PRO A 337 -5.50 12.03 0.51
CA PRO A 337 -6.69 12.19 -0.34
C PRO A 337 -7.97 11.67 0.30
N GLN A 338 -7.88 10.59 1.09
CA GLN A 338 -9.01 9.94 1.76
C GLN A 338 -9.68 10.81 2.84
N ALA A 339 -9.01 11.86 3.29
CA ALA A 339 -9.54 12.79 4.29
C ALA A 339 -10.24 14.01 3.64
N ALA A 340 -10.13 14.16 2.32
CA ALA A 340 -10.66 15.31 1.61
C ALA A 340 -12.17 15.20 1.39
N ASP A 341 -12.86 16.35 1.49
CA ASP A 341 -14.28 16.54 1.16
C ASP A 341 -14.48 17.53 -0.01
N ARG A 342 -13.42 18.24 -0.43
CA ARG A 342 -13.40 19.21 -1.52
C ARG A 342 -12.22 18.98 -2.46
N SER A 343 -12.38 19.42 -3.69
CA SER A 343 -11.34 19.39 -4.70
C SER A 343 -11.38 20.59 -5.62
N ARG A 344 -10.21 21.00 -6.13
CA ARG A 344 -10.08 22.02 -7.15
C ARG A 344 -8.99 21.63 -8.14
N VAL A 345 -9.30 21.68 -9.45
CA VAL A 345 -8.27 21.61 -10.49
C VAL A 345 -7.51 22.94 -10.46
N VAL A 346 -6.22 22.85 -10.17
CA VAL A 346 -5.34 24.03 -10.02
C VAL A 346 -4.42 24.24 -11.21
N TRP A 347 -4.34 23.25 -12.09
CA TRP A 347 -3.62 23.32 -13.35
C TRP A 347 -4.12 22.27 -14.34
N GLY A 348 -4.10 22.59 -15.62
CA GLY A 348 -4.44 21.68 -16.71
C GLY A 348 -5.94 21.35 -16.81
N SER A 349 -6.27 20.21 -17.43
CA SER A 349 -7.61 19.71 -17.59
C SER A 349 -7.65 18.19 -17.35
N VAL A 350 -8.59 17.78 -16.52
CA VAL A 350 -8.83 16.35 -16.26
C VAL A 350 -9.39 15.65 -17.51
N GLU A 351 -10.20 16.34 -18.29
CA GLU A 351 -10.77 15.84 -19.55
C GLU A 351 -9.67 15.58 -20.58
N ALA A 352 -8.66 16.47 -20.62
CA ALA A 352 -7.48 16.30 -21.47
C ALA A 352 -6.51 15.22 -20.95
N GLY A 353 -6.78 14.62 -19.78
CA GLY A 353 -5.93 13.60 -19.17
C GLY A 353 -4.64 14.15 -18.55
N GLN A 354 -4.53 15.45 -18.34
CA GLN A 354 -3.35 16.09 -17.77
C GLN A 354 -3.75 17.23 -16.82
N ALA A 355 -3.62 17.00 -15.52
CA ALA A 355 -4.08 17.93 -14.50
C ALA A 355 -3.32 17.82 -13.17
N LEU A 356 -3.34 18.91 -12.41
CA LEU A 356 -3.06 18.91 -10.97
C LEU A 356 -4.35 19.26 -10.21
N VAL A 357 -4.63 18.51 -9.17
CA VAL A 357 -5.82 18.67 -8.35
C VAL A 357 -5.41 18.82 -6.89
N ALA A 358 -5.78 19.94 -6.28
CA ALA A 358 -5.68 20.13 -4.83
C ALA A 358 -6.93 19.57 -4.16
N LEU A 359 -6.72 18.83 -3.08
CA LEU A 359 -7.77 18.19 -2.28
C LEU A 359 -7.74 18.78 -0.87
N ALA A 360 -8.90 19.17 -0.35
CA ALA A 360 -9.02 19.81 0.95
C ALA A 360 -10.05 19.12 1.86
N ARG A 361 -9.83 19.23 3.16
CA ARG A 361 -10.80 18.94 4.22
C ARG A 361 -11.28 20.26 4.77
N GLY A 362 -12.55 20.61 4.54
CA GLY A 362 -13.03 21.95 4.79
C GLY A 362 -12.24 22.98 3.97
N ARG A 363 -11.45 23.83 4.63
CA ARG A 363 -10.55 24.79 3.97
C ARG A 363 -9.11 24.29 3.85
N GLN A 364 -8.66 23.42 4.76
CA GLN A 364 -7.28 22.93 4.82
C GLN A 364 -6.96 22.00 3.66
N VAL A 365 -5.92 22.32 2.87
CA VAL A 365 -5.40 21.40 1.85
C VAL A 365 -4.70 20.24 2.52
N VAL A 366 -5.16 19.02 2.21
CA VAL A 366 -4.65 17.78 2.81
C VAL A 366 -3.93 16.87 1.82
N ALA A 367 -4.12 17.10 0.52
CA ALA A 367 -3.44 16.32 -0.52
C ALA A 367 -3.37 17.07 -1.86
N VAL A 368 -2.45 16.64 -2.70
CA VAL A 368 -2.33 17.02 -4.11
C VAL A 368 -2.27 15.77 -4.96
N VAL A 369 -2.99 15.78 -6.08
CA VAL A 369 -3.03 14.68 -7.04
C VAL A 369 -2.62 15.18 -8.41
N SER A 370 -1.70 14.46 -9.05
CA SER A 370 -1.27 14.66 -10.43
C SER A 370 -1.85 13.58 -11.32
N LEU A 371 -2.51 13.96 -12.38
CA LEU A 371 -2.87 13.11 -13.51
C LEU A 371 -1.90 13.46 -14.65
N ALA A 372 -0.98 12.56 -14.99
CA ALA A 372 0.06 12.70 -16.03
C ALA A 372 0.87 14.03 -16.03
N ALA A 373 0.86 14.77 -14.92
CA ALA A 373 1.50 16.09 -14.75
C ALA A 373 2.53 16.05 -13.60
N HIS A 374 3.35 14.98 -13.54
CA HIS A 374 4.21 14.71 -12.38
C HIS A 374 5.32 15.74 -12.19
N ASP A 375 5.79 16.35 -13.27
CA ASP A 375 6.88 17.35 -13.23
C ASP A 375 6.45 18.65 -12.53
N HIS A 376 5.15 18.91 -12.47
CA HIS A 376 4.57 20.08 -11.80
C HIS A 376 4.14 19.80 -10.35
N LEU A 377 4.12 18.51 -9.93
CA LEU A 377 3.68 18.11 -8.59
C LEU A 377 4.53 18.72 -7.46
N PRO A 378 5.88 18.85 -7.56
CA PRO A 378 6.70 19.38 -6.47
C PRO A 378 6.33 20.80 -6.07
N SER A 379 5.93 21.67 -7.00
CA SER A 379 5.55 23.07 -6.71
C SER A 379 4.30 23.17 -5.83
N LEU A 380 3.35 22.21 -5.97
CA LEU A 380 2.17 22.13 -5.12
C LEU A 380 2.44 21.41 -3.81
N VAL A 381 3.29 20.40 -3.81
CA VAL A 381 3.70 19.71 -2.58
C VAL A 381 4.36 20.66 -1.59
N GLY A 382 5.14 21.62 -2.08
CA GLY A 382 5.74 22.69 -1.25
C GLY A 382 4.70 23.58 -0.54
N GLN A 383 3.46 23.61 -1.03
CA GLN A 383 2.35 24.37 -0.43
C GLN A 383 1.55 23.53 0.59
N LEU A 384 1.82 22.22 0.72
CA LEU A 384 1.16 21.33 1.68
C LEU A 384 1.70 21.57 3.09
N SER A 385 1.09 22.49 3.83
CA SER A 385 1.39 22.78 5.23
C SER A 385 0.12 23.01 6.03
N PRO A 386 0.16 22.79 7.36
CA PRO A 386 -0.96 23.18 8.22
C PRO A 386 -1.31 24.65 8.05
N GLY A 387 -2.60 24.94 7.89
CA GLY A 387 -3.13 26.31 7.64
C GLY A 387 -3.25 26.71 6.18
N THR A 388 -2.68 25.97 5.23
CA THR A 388 -2.85 26.29 3.79
C THR A 388 -4.31 26.06 3.37
N SER A 389 -4.99 27.15 2.96
CA SER A 389 -6.36 27.07 2.45
C SER A 389 -6.39 26.66 0.96
N LEU A 390 -7.46 25.96 0.57
CA LEU A 390 -7.69 25.62 -0.84
C LEU A 390 -7.76 26.87 -1.73
N ASP A 391 -8.24 28.00 -1.17
CA ASP A 391 -8.34 29.27 -1.90
C ASP A 391 -6.97 29.91 -2.15
N ASP A 392 -5.99 29.65 -1.28
CA ASP A 392 -4.65 30.21 -1.34
C ASP A 392 -3.70 29.39 -2.23
N VAL A 393 -4.10 28.17 -2.62
CA VAL A 393 -3.26 27.34 -3.50
C VAL A 393 -3.15 27.98 -4.87
N ILE A 394 -1.94 28.39 -5.20
CA ILE A 394 -1.62 29.00 -6.51
C ILE A 394 -1.27 27.87 -7.47
N GLY A 395 -1.99 27.82 -8.59
CA GLY A 395 -1.65 26.95 -9.71
C GLY A 395 -0.30 27.32 -10.32
N THR A 396 0.29 26.41 -11.08
CA THR A 396 1.53 26.69 -11.81
C THR A 396 1.19 27.40 -13.14
N ASP A 397 1.85 28.52 -13.45
CA ASP A 397 1.70 29.24 -14.72
C ASP A 397 2.37 28.54 -15.92
N VAL A 398 2.68 27.25 -15.79
CA VAL A 398 3.33 26.50 -16.86
C VAL A 398 2.30 26.11 -17.92
N PRO A 399 2.50 26.46 -19.20
CA PRO A 399 1.59 26.09 -20.28
C PRO A 399 1.45 24.57 -20.42
N LEU A 400 0.27 24.12 -20.86
CA LEU A 400 0.06 22.73 -21.28
C LEU A 400 1.06 22.42 -22.40
N THR A 401 1.99 21.49 -22.17
CA THR A 401 2.85 20.99 -23.23
C THR A 401 1.99 20.14 -24.15
N SER A 402 1.80 20.57 -25.40
CA SER A 402 1.24 19.75 -26.47
C SER A 402 2.12 18.50 -26.61
N GLY A 403 1.52 17.32 -26.36
CA GLY A 403 2.17 16.04 -26.17
C GLY A 403 3.28 15.71 -27.17
N GLN A 404 4.52 15.82 -26.73
CA GLN A 404 5.59 15.00 -27.27
C GLN A 404 5.95 13.90 -26.26
N PRO A 405 6.01 12.63 -26.66
CA PRO A 405 6.49 11.58 -25.78
C PRO A 405 7.95 11.85 -25.43
N SER A 406 8.28 11.88 -24.14
CA SER A 406 9.66 11.99 -23.66
C SER A 406 10.54 10.94 -24.35
N PRO A 407 11.73 11.31 -24.84
CA PRO A 407 12.66 10.34 -25.44
C PRO A 407 13.00 9.29 -24.39
N LYS A 408 12.86 8.02 -24.75
CA LYS A 408 13.35 6.89 -23.95
C LYS A 408 14.82 7.14 -23.65
N ARG A 409 15.20 7.29 -22.39
CA ARG A 409 16.60 7.26 -21.97
C ARG A 409 17.14 5.89 -22.35
N SER A 410 17.95 5.85 -23.39
CA SER A 410 18.79 4.71 -23.71
C SER A 410 19.75 4.49 -22.55
N GLY A 411 19.65 3.34 -21.90
CA GLY A 411 20.65 2.90 -20.93
C GLY A 411 22.03 2.80 -21.58
N PRO A 412 23.13 2.92 -20.81
CA PRO A 412 24.47 2.83 -21.36
C PRO A 412 24.69 1.45 -21.97
N ALA A 413 25.17 1.44 -23.22
CA ALA A 413 25.61 0.24 -23.91
C ALA A 413 26.75 -0.39 -23.10
N VAL A 414 26.59 -1.63 -22.69
CA VAL A 414 27.68 -2.47 -22.17
C VAL A 414 28.61 -2.74 -23.34
N ALA A 415 29.78 -2.06 -23.38
CA ALA A 415 30.84 -2.40 -24.27
C ALA A 415 31.47 -3.71 -23.79
N GLY A 416 31.46 -4.73 -24.64
CA GLY A 416 32.15 -5.98 -24.41
C GLY A 416 33.65 -5.83 -24.50
N ARG A 417 34.33 -6.49 -23.60
CA ARG A 417 35.53 -7.31 -23.79
C ARG A 417 35.63 -8.31 -22.68
#